data_ebae71126ba7240691c5a142f4408576
#
_entry.id   ebae71126ba7240691c5a142f4408576
#
_cell.length_a   1.000
_cell.length_b   1.000
_cell.length_c   1.000
_cell.angle_alpha   90.00
_cell.angle_beta   90.00
_cell.angle_gamma   90.00
#
_symmetry.space_group_name_H-M   'P 1'
#
loop_
_entity.id
_entity.type
_entity.pdbx_description
1 polymer ?
#
loop_
_entity_poly.entity_id
_entity_poly.type
_entity_poly.pdbx_seq_one_letter_code
_entity_poly.pdbx_strand_id
1 'polypeptide(L)'
;MNMNEHMDHLYTKRKQAEEGGGREKLAQQRQKGKLTARERIIFLLDQDSFIELHPFMESQVLTREQRMLGDGVVTGYGTIDGRSVYVFAQDFTVFGGALGETHARKICALMDLAAKNKAPIIGLNDSGGARIQEGVVSLDGYGHIFYRNVLYSGVIPQISVILGPCAGGAVYSPALTDFIFMAEQTGRMFITGPKVIEKVTGEQVDAESLGGAGIHNAVSGNAHFSGHTEKEVLTGVRKLLSYLPLNGRTTEPKPEKEASRPLLNRLVPADTTKPYDVRKVIRELADPQSFFEIQPFFAKNIVIGFARLGEKAIGIVASQPKHLAGSLTIDAADKAARFIRFCDAFDIPLLTVEDVPGFLPGIQQEHNGIIRHGAKLLFAYAEATVPKVTLIIRKAYGGAYVAMNSKAIGADLVFAWPNAEIAVMGPEGAASILYEKEIKASADPQKTKREKTAEYKKQNAGPYKAAACGMVDDIILPEESRGRLIQAFHMLAHKTEERPKKKHGNIPL
;
A
#
# COMPACT_ATOMS: atom_id res chain seq x y z
N MET A 1 43.34 24.36 -24.38
CA MET A 1 42.15 25.05 -23.76
C MET A 1 42.59 25.57 -22.39
N ASN A 2 42.32 26.84 -22.12
CA ASN A 2 42.53 27.40 -20.78
C ASN A 2 41.32 27.03 -19.84
N MET A 3 41.42 27.31 -18.56
CA MET A 3 40.36 26.94 -17.59
C MET A 3 38.99 27.55 -17.95
N ASN A 4 38.97 28.78 -18.46
CA ASN A 4 37.71 29.44 -18.86
C ASN A 4 37.05 28.70 -20.04
N GLU A 5 37.81 28.29 -21.04
CA GLU A 5 37.30 27.49 -22.16
C GLU A 5 36.74 26.13 -21.68
N HIS A 6 37.36 25.49 -20.70
CA HIS A 6 36.83 24.28 -20.09
C HIS A 6 35.54 24.52 -19.31
N MET A 7 35.42 25.66 -18.59
CA MET A 7 34.20 26.04 -17.89
C MET A 7 33.06 26.34 -18.87
N ASP A 8 33.32 27.07 -19.94
CA ASP A 8 32.32 27.38 -20.98
C ASP A 8 31.83 26.10 -21.67
N HIS A 9 32.75 25.16 -21.93
CA HIS A 9 32.39 23.85 -22.47
C HIS A 9 31.48 23.09 -21.50
N LEU A 10 31.79 23.06 -20.20
CA LEU A 10 30.96 22.43 -19.18
C LEU A 10 29.56 23.05 -19.10
N TYR A 11 29.45 24.39 -19.09
CA TYR A 11 28.15 25.08 -19.09
C TYR A 11 27.32 24.72 -20.32
N THR A 12 27.94 24.68 -21.49
CA THR A 12 27.30 24.28 -22.74
C THR A 12 26.76 22.85 -22.65
N LYS A 13 27.56 21.90 -22.16
CA LYS A 13 27.17 20.49 -21.98
C LYS A 13 26.04 20.32 -20.97
N ARG A 14 26.08 21.05 -19.84
CA ARG A 14 24.98 21.04 -18.84
C ARG A 14 23.68 21.52 -19.46
N LYS A 15 23.71 22.65 -20.17
CA LYS A 15 22.54 23.19 -20.85
C LYS A 15 21.97 22.22 -21.89
N GLN A 16 22.82 21.55 -22.68
CA GLN A 16 22.37 20.51 -23.60
C GLN A 16 21.70 19.32 -22.87
N ALA A 17 22.25 18.86 -21.75
CA ALA A 17 21.64 17.82 -20.94
C ALA A 17 20.29 18.25 -20.33
N GLU A 18 20.14 19.52 -19.95
CA GLU A 18 18.90 20.09 -19.43
C GLU A 18 17.80 20.23 -20.48
N GLU A 19 18.17 20.51 -21.73
CA GLU A 19 17.22 20.66 -22.83
C GLU A 19 16.62 19.31 -23.31
N GLY A 20 17.20 18.17 -22.92
CA GLY A 20 16.67 16.84 -23.22
C GLY A 20 16.36 16.65 -24.69
N GLY A 21 15.09 16.38 -25.05
CA GLY A 21 14.63 16.24 -26.44
C GLY A 21 14.48 17.54 -27.20
N GLY A 22 14.86 18.69 -26.61
CA GLY A 22 14.82 20.03 -27.19
C GLY A 22 13.63 20.88 -26.77
N ARG A 23 13.79 22.18 -26.85
CA ARG A 23 12.82 23.19 -26.35
C ARG A 23 11.41 23.01 -26.90
N GLU A 24 11.29 22.66 -28.18
CA GLU A 24 10.00 22.47 -28.83
C GLU A 24 9.22 21.30 -28.18
N LYS A 25 9.86 20.13 -27.97
CA LYS A 25 9.22 18.99 -27.36
C LYS A 25 8.90 19.22 -25.87
N LEU A 26 9.74 19.97 -25.15
CA LEU A 26 9.44 20.42 -23.79
C LEU A 26 8.20 21.32 -23.74
N ALA A 27 8.09 22.25 -24.70
CA ALA A 27 6.90 23.10 -24.80
C ALA A 27 5.64 22.29 -25.13
N GLN A 28 5.70 21.35 -26.06
CA GLN A 28 4.60 20.44 -26.40
C GLN A 28 4.15 19.59 -25.18
N GLN A 29 5.07 19.14 -24.33
CA GLN A 29 4.73 18.41 -23.12
C GLN A 29 3.93 19.27 -22.13
N ARG A 30 4.37 20.54 -21.93
CA ARG A 30 3.64 21.50 -21.07
C ARG A 30 2.26 21.84 -21.63
N GLN A 31 2.13 21.99 -22.96
CA GLN A 31 0.82 22.23 -23.62
C GLN A 31 -0.18 21.08 -23.38
N LYS A 32 0.30 19.85 -23.18
CA LYS A 32 -0.53 18.68 -22.80
C LYS A 32 -0.87 18.64 -21.31
N GLY A 33 -0.56 19.69 -20.55
CA GLY A 33 -0.80 19.75 -19.10
C GLY A 33 0.17 18.92 -18.25
N LYS A 34 1.27 18.43 -18.85
CA LYS A 34 2.28 17.61 -18.15
C LYS A 34 3.48 18.45 -17.74
N LEU A 35 4.06 18.13 -16.59
CA LEU A 35 5.36 18.65 -16.20
C LEU A 35 6.48 17.92 -16.97
N THR A 36 7.61 18.60 -17.18
CA THR A 36 8.83 17.96 -17.69
C THR A 36 9.47 17.09 -16.59
N ALA A 37 10.38 16.17 -16.96
CA ALA A 37 11.07 15.31 -16.00
C ALA A 37 11.75 16.11 -14.88
N ARG A 38 12.41 17.23 -15.20
CA ARG A 38 13.07 18.10 -14.22
C ARG A 38 12.08 18.87 -13.34
N GLU A 39 11.00 19.41 -13.92
CA GLU A 39 9.94 20.10 -13.16
C GLU A 39 9.27 19.16 -12.15
N ARG A 40 9.07 17.89 -12.49
CA ARG A 40 8.56 16.86 -11.59
C ARG A 40 9.49 16.63 -10.39
N ILE A 41 10.79 16.53 -10.64
CA ILE A 41 11.80 16.36 -9.58
C ILE A 41 11.84 17.59 -8.67
N ILE A 42 11.91 18.79 -9.26
CA ILE A 42 11.96 20.05 -8.49
C ILE A 42 10.70 20.24 -7.64
N PHE A 43 9.53 19.85 -8.16
CA PHE A 43 8.29 19.91 -7.36
C PHE A 43 8.25 18.90 -6.23
N LEU A 44 8.80 17.71 -6.46
CA LEU A 44 8.79 16.61 -5.47
C LEU A 44 9.73 16.87 -4.30
N LEU A 45 10.93 17.39 -4.58
CA LEU A 45 11.98 17.57 -3.59
C LEU A 45 11.88 18.91 -2.85
N ASP A 46 12.60 19.04 -1.76
CA ASP A 46 12.80 20.31 -1.08
C ASP A 46 13.58 21.28 -1.97
N GLN A 47 13.29 22.56 -1.82
CA GLN A 47 13.91 23.62 -2.62
C GLN A 47 15.45 23.49 -2.59
N ASP A 48 16.07 23.61 -3.75
CA ASP A 48 17.53 23.61 -3.97
C ASP A 48 18.28 22.36 -3.47
N SER A 49 17.55 21.28 -3.10
CA SER A 49 18.17 20.06 -2.58
C SER A 49 18.61 19.07 -3.67
N PHE A 50 18.15 19.23 -4.92
CA PHE A 50 18.42 18.26 -5.98
C PHE A 50 19.85 18.29 -6.47
N ILE A 51 20.53 17.14 -6.44
CA ILE A 51 21.84 16.90 -7.04
C ILE A 51 21.68 15.85 -8.13
N GLU A 52 21.89 16.27 -9.38
CA GLU A 52 21.81 15.37 -10.53
C GLU A 52 23.06 14.48 -10.64
N LEU A 53 22.85 13.20 -10.95
CA LEU A 53 23.90 12.21 -11.21
C LEU A 53 23.84 11.75 -12.68
N HIS A 54 25.02 11.54 -13.27
CA HIS A 54 25.19 11.03 -14.62
C HIS A 54 24.52 11.86 -15.75
N PRO A 55 24.54 13.22 -15.72
CA PRO A 55 23.90 14.03 -16.77
C PRO A 55 24.56 13.87 -18.13
N PHE A 56 25.81 13.41 -18.19
CA PHE A 56 26.61 13.30 -19.42
C PHE A 56 26.68 11.86 -19.98
N MET A 57 26.00 10.90 -19.38
CA MET A 57 25.93 9.55 -19.95
C MET A 57 25.12 9.55 -21.24
N GLU A 58 25.62 8.86 -22.26
CA GLU A 58 25.01 8.69 -23.57
C GLU A 58 24.96 7.23 -23.96
N SER A 59 23.97 6.83 -24.76
CA SER A 59 23.91 5.48 -25.32
C SER A 59 25.20 5.14 -26.09
N GLN A 60 25.75 3.97 -25.83
CA GLN A 60 26.89 3.44 -26.58
C GLN A 60 26.44 2.51 -27.71
N VAL A 61 25.16 2.18 -27.77
CA VAL A 61 24.56 1.30 -28.78
C VAL A 61 24.05 2.11 -30.00
N LEU A 62 23.49 3.29 -29.75
CA LEU A 62 22.98 4.17 -30.81
C LEU A 62 24.11 4.82 -31.62
N THR A 63 23.80 5.19 -32.88
CA THR A 63 24.72 5.98 -33.70
C THR A 63 25.01 7.34 -33.06
N ARG A 64 26.14 7.96 -33.40
CA ARG A 64 26.58 9.22 -32.80
C ARG A 64 25.54 10.33 -32.94
N GLU A 65 24.84 10.38 -34.07
CA GLU A 65 23.81 11.37 -34.39
C GLU A 65 22.53 11.18 -33.57
N GLN A 66 22.28 9.98 -33.11
CA GLN A 66 21.10 9.62 -32.30
C GLN A 66 21.35 9.76 -30.81
N ARG A 67 22.58 9.93 -30.36
CA ARG A 67 22.94 10.00 -28.95
C ARG A 67 22.42 11.29 -28.33
N MET A 68 21.88 11.16 -27.12
CA MET A 68 21.38 12.29 -26.32
C MET A 68 22.01 12.23 -24.93
N LEU A 69 22.48 13.39 -24.43
CA LEU A 69 22.98 13.51 -23.06
C LEU A 69 21.89 13.12 -22.05
N GLY A 70 22.27 12.36 -21.06
CA GLY A 70 21.33 11.86 -20.05
C GLY A 70 20.46 10.68 -20.47
N ASP A 71 20.47 10.30 -21.76
CA ASP A 71 19.80 9.15 -22.37
C ASP A 71 18.32 8.98 -22.00
N GLY A 72 17.59 10.10 -21.88
CA GLY A 72 16.14 10.10 -21.63
C GLY A 72 15.73 9.78 -20.19
N VAL A 73 16.63 9.85 -19.21
CA VAL A 73 16.29 9.78 -17.80
C VAL A 73 17.14 10.74 -16.96
N VAL A 74 16.49 11.52 -16.12
CA VAL A 74 17.13 12.37 -15.12
C VAL A 74 17.25 11.55 -13.82
N THR A 75 18.45 11.41 -13.28
CA THR A 75 18.72 10.64 -12.07
C THR A 75 19.47 11.48 -11.05
N GLY A 76 19.15 11.35 -9.78
CA GLY A 76 19.84 12.09 -8.73
C GLY A 76 19.25 11.83 -7.34
N TYR A 77 19.63 12.64 -6.39
CA TYR A 77 19.16 12.60 -5.03
C TYR A 77 18.88 14.00 -4.50
N GLY A 78 18.12 14.08 -3.43
CA GLY A 78 17.78 15.30 -2.73
C GLY A 78 17.09 14.98 -1.42
N THR A 79 16.31 15.94 -0.90
CA THR A 79 15.56 15.73 0.34
C THR A 79 14.06 15.94 0.14
N ILE A 80 13.28 15.28 1.00
CA ILE A 80 11.84 15.52 1.21
C ILE A 80 11.63 15.69 2.72
N ASP A 81 11.21 16.87 3.14
CA ASP A 81 11.08 17.25 4.54
C ASP A 81 12.37 16.95 5.35
N GLY A 82 13.53 17.30 4.75
CA GLY A 82 14.86 17.06 5.28
C GLY A 82 15.37 15.61 5.20
N ARG A 83 14.61 14.68 4.66
CA ARG A 83 14.98 13.26 4.53
C ARG A 83 15.61 12.98 3.19
N SER A 84 16.75 12.30 3.15
CA SER A 84 17.40 11.89 1.91
C SER A 84 16.53 10.92 1.11
N VAL A 85 16.36 11.20 -0.18
CA VAL A 85 15.66 10.34 -1.13
C VAL A 85 16.42 10.29 -2.45
N TYR A 86 16.31 9.18 -3.16
CA TYR A 86 16.83 8.99 -4.50
C TYR A 86 15.68 9.04 -5.50
N VAL A 87 15.86 9.75 -6.62
CA VAL A 87 14.79 9.96 -7.60
C VAL A 87 15.31 9.78 -9.02
N PHE A 88 14.55 9.09 -9.85
CA PHE A 88 14.70 9.15 -11.29
C PHE A 88 13.40 9.61 -11.96
N ALA A 89 13.53 10.33 -13.07
CA ALA A 89 12.40 10.75 -13.87
C ALA A 89 12.66 10.47 -15.36
N GLN A 90 11.80 9.68 -15.97
CA GLN A 90 11.88 9.40 -17.40
C GLN A 90 11.44 10.62 -18.18
N ASP A 91 12.26 11.02 -19.16
CA ASP A 91 12.01 12.17 -20.03
C ASP A 91 11.34 11.73 -21.32
N PHE A 92 10.03 11.91 -21.39
CA PHE A 92 9.23 11.55 -22.56
C PHE A 92 9.64 12.31 -23.84
N THR A 93 10.34 13.43 -23.70
CA THR A 93 10.83 14.22 -24.86
C THR A 93 11.98 13.52 -25.61
N VAL A 94 12.64 12.57 -24.95
CA VAL A 94 13.75 11.76 -25.50
C VAL A 94 13.25 10.35 -25.77
N PHE A 95 13.10 9.97 -27.03
CA PHE A 95 12.60 8.65 -27.46
C PHE A 95 11.27 8.22 -26.82
N GLY A 96 10.39 9.15 -26.44
CA GLY A 96 9.16 8.82 -25.72
C GLY A 96 9.41 8.19 -24.34
N GLY A 97 10.51 8.54 -23.68
CA GLY A 97 10.91 7.95 -22.39
C GLY A 97 11.27 6.46 -22.48
N ALA A 98 11.45 5.91 -23.70
CA ALA A 98 11.74 4.50 -23.89
C ALA A 98 13.10 4.11 -23.29
N LEU A 99 13.12 2.99 -22.59
CA LEU A 99 14.29 2.49 -21.87
C LEU A 99 15.30 1.85 -22.83
N GLY A 100 16.52 2.38 -22.87
CA GLY A 100 17.68 1.80 -23.48
C GLY A 100 18.67 1.25 -22.44
N GLU A 101 19.79 0.73 -22.89
CA GLU A 101 20.83 0.15 -22.01
C GLU A 101 21.40 1.20 -21.04
N THR A 102 21.84 2.35 -21.55
CA THR A 102 22.42 3.41 -20.72
C THR A 102 21.37 4.03 -19.78
N HIS A 103 20.13 4.20 -20.24
CA HIS A 103 18.99 4.59 -19.43
C HIS A 103 18.83 3.64 -18.22
N ALA A 104 18.80 2.32 -18.45
CA ALA A 104 18.71 1.30 -17.41
C ALA A 104 19.91 1.35 -16.46
N ARG A 105 21.14 1.48 -16.98
CA ARG A 105 22.37 1.58 -16.15
C ARG A 105 22.31 2.75 -15.18
N LYS A 106 21.81 3.91 -15.60
CA LYS A 106 21.63 5.08 -14.71
C LYS A 106 20.65 4.77 -13.57
N ILE A 107 19.51 4.16 -13.89
CA ILE A 107 18.52 3.77 -12.87
C ILE A 107 19.11 2.73 -11.92
N CYS A 108 19.78 1.69 -12.44
CA CYS A 108 20.42 0.65 -11.62
C CYS A 108 21.49 1.21 -10.68
N ALA A 109 22.35 2.10 -11.17
CA ALA A 109 23.37 2.75 -10.34
C ALA A 109 22.74 3.58 -9.21
N LEU A 110 21.60 4.25 -9.51
CA LEU A 110 20.87 5.01 -8.52
C LEU A 110 20.22 4.11 -7.45
N MET A 111 19.62 2.97 -7.86
CA MET A 111 19.04 1.98 -6.94
C MET A 111 20.11 1.41 -6.01
N ASP A 112 21.30 1.09 -6.54
CA ASP A 112 22.41 0.59 -5.75
C ASP A 112 22.92 1.62 -4.72
N LEU A 113 22.94 2.92 -5.07
CA LEU A 113 23.27 4.00 -4.14
C LEU A 113 22.19 4.19 -3.07
N ALA A 114 20.92 4.15 -3.44
CA ALA A 114 19.78 4.24 -2.51
C ALA A 114 19.86 3.12 -1.47
N ALA A 115 20.08 1.89 -1.89
CA ALA A 115 20.20 0.73 -1.00
C ALA A 115 21.39 0.85 -0.04
N LYS A 116 22.58 1.28 -0.53
CA LYS A 116 23.77 1.52 0.31
C LYS A 116 23.53 2.57 1.39
N ASN A 117 22.69 3.57 1.10
CA ASN A 117 22.36 4.66 2.03
C ASN A 117 21.06 4.40 2.82
N LYS A 118 20.43 3.24 2.64
CA LYS A 118 19.13 2.89 3.28
C LYS A 118 18.08 3.99 3.11
N ALA A 119 18.02 4.61 1.92
CA ALA A 119 17.14 5.71 1.61
C ALA A 119 16.09 5.29 0.56
N PRO A 120 14.86 5.85 0.61
CA PRO A 120 13.83 5.57 -0.37
C PRO A 120 14.26 5.89 -1.80
N ILE A 121 13.77 5.09 -2.77
CA ILE A 121 13.87 5.40 -4.19
C ILE A 121 12.50 5.67 -4.78
N ILE A 122 12.41 6.75 -5.60
CA ILE A 122 11.17 7.21 -6.23
C ILE A 122 11.39 7.24 -7.74
N GLY A 123 10.58 6.46 -8.47
CA GLY A 123 10.55 6.47 -9.93
C GLY A 123 9.39 7.28 -10.47
N LEU A 124 9.68 8.34 -11.24
CA LEU A 124 8.70 9.14 -11.96
C LEU A 124 8.61 8.62 -13.40
N ASN A 125 7.60 7.77 -13.64
CA ASN A 125 7.51 6.94 -14.84
C ASN A 125 6.66 7.62 -15.92
N ASP A 126 7.22 7.70 -17.13
CA ASP A 126 6.59 8.24 -18.33
C ASP A 126 7.31 7.64 -19.55
N SER A 127 6.92 6.42 -19.99
CA SER A 127 7.72 5.61 -20.92
C SER A 127 6.87 4.81 -21.89
N GLY A 128 7.25 4.86 -23.14
CA GLY A 128 6.69 4.00 -24.20
C GLY A 128 7.14 2.53 -24.13
N GLY A 129 7.95 2.14 -23.15
CA GLY A 129 8.46 0.77 -23.03
C GLY A 129 9.92 0.60 -23.44
N ALA A 130 10.27 -0.54 -24.00
CA ALA A 130 11.64 -0.81 -24.47
C ALA A 130 11.98 0.01 -25.73
N ARG A 131 13.20 0.53 -25.78
CA ARG A 131 13.72 1.29 -26.94
C ARG A 131 13.99 0.34 -28.10
N ILE A 132 13.11 0.35 -29.10
CA ILE A 132 13.15 -0.58 -30.24
C ILE A 132 14.46 -0.47 -31.01
N GLN A 133 15.03 0.75 -31.11
CA GLN A 133 16.28 1.01 -31.80
C GLN A 133 17.50 0.30 -31.21
N GLU A 134 17.43 -0.10 -29.95
CA GLU A 134 18.49 -0.85 -29.24
C GLU A 134 18.22 -2.36 -29.22
N GLY A 135 17.07 -2.80 -29.73
CA GLY A 135 16.76 -4.23 -29.83
C GLY A 135 16.72 -4.93 -28.48
N VAL A 136 17.23 -6.16 -28.42
CA VAL A 136 17.20 -7.03 -27.22
C VAL A 136 17.94 -6.44 -26.02
N VAL A 137 18.91 -5.59 -26.24
CA VAL A 137 19.70 -4.96 -25.16
C VAL A 137 18.83 -4.08 -24.25
N SER A 138 17.78 -3.46 -24.81
CA SER A 138 16.81 -2.71 -24.01
C SER A 138 15.97 -3.61 -23.07
N LEU A 139 15.70 -4.86 -23.48
CA LEU A 139 15.02 -5.86 -22.61
C LEU A 139 15.92 -6.33 -21.48
N ASP A 140 17.21 -6.53 -21.74
CA ASP A 140 18.19 -6.85 -20.71
C ASP A 140 18.28 -5.74 -19.65
N GLY A 141 18.22 -4.47 -20.10
CA GLY A 141 18.12 -3.32 -19.20
C GLY A 141 16.93 -3.37 -18.23
N TYR A 142 15.75 -3.78 -18.69
CA TYR A 142 14.62 -4.02 -17.81
C TYR A 142 14.90 -5.15 -16.82
N GLY A 143 15.48 -6.24 -17.26
CA GLY A 143 15.87 -7.37 -16.40
C GLY A 143 16.74 -6.93 -15.23
N HIS A 144 17.74 -6.07 -15.48
CA HIS A 144 18.60 -5.51 -14.44
C HIS A 144 17.84 -4.64 -13.42
N ILE A 145 16.82 -3.89 -13.85
CA ILE A 145 15.98 -3.11 -12.95
C ILE A 145 15.09 -4.04 -12.12
N PHE A 146 14.40 -5.02 -12.73
CA PHE A 146 13.54 -5.97 -12.02
C PHE A 146 14.31 -6.77 -10.97
N TYR A 147 15.52 -7.21 -11.28
CA TYR A 147 16.40 -7.89 -10.34
C TYR A 147 16.64 -7.02 -9.09
N ARG A 148 16.93 -5.72 -9.28
CA ARG A 148 17.14 -4.79 -8.16
C ARG A 148 15.87 -4.45 -7.40
N ASN A 149 14.72 -4.34 -8.07
CA ASN A 149 13.44 -4.19 -7.37
C ASN A 149 13.23 -5.33 -6.36
N VAL A 150 13.51 -6.58 -6.77
CA VAL A 150 13.39 -7.74 -5.89
C VAL A 150 14.49 -7.78 -4.83
N LEU A 151 15.76 -7.52 -5.21
CA LEU A 151 16.90 -7.53 -4.29
C LEU A 151 16.74 -6.52 -3.15
N TYR A 152 16.16 -5.35 -3.42
CA TYR A 152 15.99 -4.26 -2.46
C TYR A 152 14.58 -4.18 -1.87
N SER A 153 13.69 -5.12 -2.20
CA SER A 153 12.37 -5.24 -1.58
C SER A 153 12.52 -5.53 -0.08
N GLY A 154 11.86 -4.72 0.76
CA GLY A 154 12.01 -4.79 2.22
C GLY A 154 13.34 -4.26 2.76
N VAL A 155 14.23 -3.75 1.91
CA VAL A 155 15.51 -3.12 2.31
C VAL A 155 15.38 -1.60 2.30
N ILE A 156 14.81 -1.05 1.24
CA ILE A 156 14.47 0.36 1.09
C ILE A 156 13.06 0.52 0.54
N PRO A 157 12.32 1.56 0.94
CA PRO A 157 11.04 1.87 0.33
C PRO A 157 11.19 2.21 -1.15
N GLN A 158 10.37 1.57 -1.99
CA GLN A 158 10.35 1.76 -3.43
C GLN A 158 9.00 2.32 -3.86
N ILE A 159 8.98 3.49 -4.48
CA ILE A 159 7.75 4.20 -4.86
C ILE A 159 7.77 4.47 -6.36
N SER A 160 6.71 4.08 -7.04
CA SER A 160 6.49 4.38 -8.46
C SER A 160 5.38 5.38 -8.65
N VAL A 161 5.62 6.39 -9.48
CA VAL A 161 4.64 7.43 -9.82
C VAL A 161 4.43 7.41 -11.32
N ILE A 162 3.23 7.09 -11.75
CA ILE A 162 2.86 6.94 -13.16
C ILE A 162 2.26 8.26 -13.66
N LEU A 163 3.05 8.99 -14.42
CA LEU A 163 2.74 10.34 -14.91
C LEU A 163 2.52 10.41 -16.45
N GLY A 164 2.61 9.26 -17.08
CA GLY A 164 2.38 9.09 -18.50
C GLY A 164 2.12 7.63 -18.85
N PRO A 165 2.19 7.25 -20.13
CA PRO A 165 2.07 5.86 -20.51
C PRO A 165 3.20 5.04 -19.89
N CYS A 166 2.86 3.82 -19.44
CA CYS A 166 3.78 2.75 -19.06
C CYS A 166 3.29 1.49 -19.73
N ALA A 167 3.99 1.01 -20.75
CA ALA A 167 3.57 -0.13 -21.56
C ALA A 167 4.64 -1.24 -21.60
N GLY A 168 4.21 -2.48 -21.73
CA GLY A 168 5.09 -3.63 -21.83
C GLY A 168 6.01 -3.78 -20.60
N GLY A 169 7.32 -3.86 -20.81
CA GLY A 169 8.31 -3.98 -19.73
C GLY A 169 8.23 -2.86 -18.68
N ALA A 170 7.77 -1.66 -19.06
CA ALA A 170 7.68 -0.51 -18.16
C ALA A 170 6.66 -0.67 -17.02
N VAL A 171 5.74 -1.65 -17.06
CA VAL A 171 4.75 -1.85 -15.99
C VAL A 171 5.25 -2.79 -14.88
N TYR A 172 6.19 -3.68 -15.16
CA TYR A 172 6.62 -4.67 -14.19
C TYR A 172 7.48 -4.08 -13.07
N SER A 173 8.38 -3.14 -13.38
CA SER A 173 9.15 -2.45 -12.35
C SER A 173 8.22 -1.75 -11.34
N PRO A 174 7.25 -0.91 -11.75
CA PRO A 174 6.25 -0.37 -10.83
C PRO A 174 5.49 -1.43 -10.03
N ALA A 175 5.06 -2.52 -10.65
CA ALA A 175 4.32 -3.60 -9.99
C ALA A 175 5.15 -4.32 -8.90
N LEU A 176 6.48 -4.30 -9.00
CA LEU A 176 7.41 -4.83 -8.01
C LEU A 176 7.72 -3.85 -6.87
N THR A 177 7.36 -2.57 -7.00
CA THR A 177 7.57 -1.56 -5.95
C THR A 177 6.50 -1.64 -4.85
N ASP A 178 6.74 -0.96 -3.73
CA ASP A 178 5.84 -1.00 -2.57
C ASP A 178 4.56 -0.21 -2.79
N PHE A 179 4.66 0.97 -3.42
CA PHE A 179 3.52 1.83 -3.69
C PHE A 179 3.51 2.38 -5.11
N ILE A 180 2.33 2.41 -5.70
CA ILE A 180 2.09 2.97 -7.03
C ILE A 180 1.11 4.13 -6.92
N PHE A 181 1.52 5.30 -7.40
CA PHE A 181 0.70 6.49 -7.57
C PHE A 181 0.41 6.71 -9.05
N MET A 182 -0.80 7.12 -9.41
CA MET A 182 -1.17 7.39 -10.80
C MET A 182 -1.83 8.75 -10.98
N ALA A 183 -1.41 9.51 -12.00
CA ALA A 183 -2.12 10.72 -12.42
C ALA A 183 -3.32 10.32 -13.30
N GLU A 184 -4.53 10.77 -12.94
CA GLU A 184 -5.77 10.29 -13.57
C GLU A 184 -5.88 10.61 -15.07
N GLN A 185 -5.39 11.75 -15.53
CA GLN A 185 -5.54 12.14 -16.92
C GLN A 185 -4.43 11.63 -17.84
N THR A 186 -3.26 11.33 -17.32
CA THR A 186 -2.06 11.05 -18.09
C THR A 186 -1.43 9.69 -17.84
N GLY A 187 -1.54 9.18 -16.59
CA GLY A 187 -0.96 7.91 -16.17
C GLY A 187 -1.75 6.73 -16.69
N ARG A 188 -1.10 5.81 -17.39
CA ARG A 188 -1.70 4.57 -17.90
C ARG A 188 -0.71 3.43 -17.78
N MET A 189 -1.21 2.26 -17.37
CA MET A 189 -0.42 1.04 -17.27
C MET A 189 -1.13 -0.10 -17.99
N PHE A 190 -0.44 -0.78 -18.92
CA PHE A 190 -0.93 -2.01 -19.53
C PHE A 190 0.24 -2.80 -20.12
N ILE A 191 0.15 -4.13 -20.07
CA ILE A 191 1.16 -4.99 -20.69
C ILE A 191 1.13 -4.79 -22.21
N THR A 192 -0.07 -4.77 -22.78
CA THR A 192 -0.29 -4.67 -24.22
C THR A 192 -1.29 -3.56 -24.49
N GLY A 193 -0.91 -2.61 -25.34
CA GLY A 193 -1.77 -1.46 -25.65
C GLY A 193 -2.99 -1.81 -26.50
N PRO A 194 -4.00 -0.90 -26.56
CA PRO A 194 -5.28 -1.12 -27.22
C PRO A 194 -5.18 -1.64 -28.66
N LYS A 195 -4.28 -1.08 -29.47
CA LYS A 195 -4.09 -1.49 -30.88
C LYS A 195 -3.64 -2.94 -31.03
N VAL A 196 -2.86 -3.46 -30.10
CA VAL A 196 -2.41 -4.87 -30.16
C VAL A 196 -3.51 -5.78 -29.69
N ILE A 197 -4.28 -5.41 -28.65
CA ILE A 197 -5.46 -6.14 -28.19
C ILE A 197 -6.46 -6.29 -29.35
N GLU A 198 -6.83 -5.17 -29.99
CA GLU A 198 -7.74 -5.18 -31.14
C GLU A 198 -7.26 -6.13 -32.25
N LYS A 199 -5.97 -6.10 -32.57
CA LYS A 199 -5.38 -6.97 -33.60
C LYS A 199 -5.39 -8.47 -33.22
N VAL A 200 -5.21 -8.81 -31.93
CA VAL A 200 -5.05 -10.20 -31.45
C VAL A 200 -6.38 -10.82 -31.05
N THR A 201 -7.22 -10.07 -30.32
CA THR A 201 -8.48 -10.58 -29.75
C THR A 201 -9.73 -10.03 -30.46
N GLY A 202 -9.59 -8.98 -31.26
CA GLY A 202 -10.72 -8.27 -31.88
C GLY A 202 -11.46 -7.31 -30.93
N GLU A 203 -11.04 -7.22 -29.67
CA GLU A 203 -11.67 -6.34 -28.67
C GLU A 203 -11.25 -4.89 -28.88
N GLN A 204 -12.22 -3.98 -28.91
CA GLN A 204 -11.98 -2.55 -29.01
C GLN A 204 -12.10 -1.90 -27.64
N VAL A 205 -11.04 -1.26 -27.20
CA VAL A 205 -10.96 -0.55 -25.90
C VAL A 205 -10.05 0.68 -26.05
N ASP A 206 -10.39 1.77 -25.40
CA ASP A 206 -9.49 2.92 -25.28
C ASP A 206 -8.45 2.72 -24.17
N ALA A 207 -7.39 3.52 -24.20
CA ALA A 207 -6.28 3.37 -23.26
C ALA A 207 -6.66 3.69 -21.79
N GLU A 208 -7.64 4.58 -21.57
CA GLU A 208 -8.12 4.92 -20.22
C GLU A 208 -8.95 3.79 -19.64
N SER A 209 -9.89 3.26 -20.41
CA SER A 209 -10.74 2.13 -20.01
C SER A 209 -9.96 0.82 -19.85
N LEU A 210 -8.81 0.68 -20.55
CA LEU A 210 -7.96 -0.50 -20.42
C LEU A 210 -7.08 -0.45 -19.17
N GLY A 211 -6.41 0.68 -18.93
CA GLY A 211 -5.37 0.76 -17.90
C GLY A 211 -5.16 2.16 -17.34
N GLY A 212 -6.20 2.97 -17.27
CA GLY A 212 -6.18 4.26 -16.57
C GLY A 212 -6.17 4.14 -15.06
N ALA A 213 -5.93 5.25 -14.38
CA ALA A 213 -5.85 5.31 -12.93
C ALA A 213 -7.11 4.76 -12.23
N GLY A 214 -8.30 5.01 -12.77
CA GLY A 214 -9.56 4.51 -12.23
C GLY A 214 -9.64 2.99 -12.21
N ILE A 215 -9.19 2.33 -13.28
CA ILE A 215 -9.16 0.86 -13.38
C ILE A 215 -8.19 0.27 -12.37
N HIS A 216 -6.97 0.80 -12.30
CA HIS A 216 -5.95 0.24 -11.40
C HIS A 216 -6.20 0.56 -9.93
N ASN A 217 -6.92 1.63 -9.62
CA ASN A 217 -7.29 2.00 -8.25
C ASN A 217 -8.55 1.29 -7.73
N ALA A 218 -9.49 0.89 -8.60
CA ALA A 218 -10.79 0.37 -8.15
C ALA A 218 -11.07 -1.08 -8.56
N VAL A 219 -10.47 -1.56 -9.66
CA VAL A 219 -10.77 -2.88 -10.23
C VAL A 219 -9.60 -3.84 -10.05
N SER A 220 -8.41 -3.51 -10.56
CA SER A 220 -7.27 -4.42 -10.49
C SER A 220 -6.48 -4.33 -9.18
N GLY A 221 -6.67 -3.25 -8.39
CA GLY A 221 -5.93 -3.03 -7.14
C GLY A 221 -4.42 -2.79 -7.32
N ASN A 222 -3.96 -2.58 -8.57
CA ASN A 222 -2.54 -2.40 -8.84
C ASN A 222 -2.01 -1.02 -8.38
N ALA A 223 -2.82 0.04 -8.50
CA ALA A 223 -2.49 1.36 -7.98
C ALA A 223 -3.01 1.57 -6.55
N HIS A 224 -2.18 2.22 -5.73
CA HIS A 224 -2.50 2.52 -4.34
C HIS A 224 -3.16 3.87 -4.17
N PHE A 225 -2.79 4.83 -5.02
CA PHE A 225 -3.26 6.22 -4.97
C PHE A 225 -3.49 6.77 -6.38
N SER A 226 -4.46 7.67 -6.51
CA SER A 226 -4.64 8.50 -7.69
C SER A 226 -4.81 9.97 -7.31
N GLY A 227 -4.57 10.86 -8.26
CA GLY A 227 -4.82 12.29 -8.13
C GLY A 227 -5.13 12.90 -9.48
N HIS A 228 -5.93 13.95 -9.49
CA HIS A 228 -6.36 14.60 -10.73
C HIS A 228 -5.20 15.24 -11.48
N THR A 229 -4.18 15.71 -10.77
CA THR A 229 -3.01 16.37 -11.34
C THR A 229 -1.71 15.69 -10.92
N GLU A 230 -0.65 15.86 -11.72
CA GLU A 230 0.70 15.38 -11.35
C GLU A 230 1.15 15.96 -9.99
N LYS A 231 0.81 17.24 -9.70
CA LYS A 231 1.17 17.89 -8.42
C LYS A 231 0.47 17.27 -7.22
N GLU A 232 -0.80 16.92 -7.33
CA GLU A 232 -1.52 16.22 -6.26
C GLU A 232 -0.89 14.85 -5.97
N VAL A 233 -0.57 14.12 -7.03
CA VAL A 233 0.10 12.82 -6.92
C VAL A 233 1.46 12.94 -6.23
N LEU A 234 2.30 13.91 -6.65
CA LEU A 234 3.61 14.16 -6.05
C LEU A 234 3.50 14.62 -4.57
N THR A 235 2.49 15.43 -4.25
CA THR A 235 2.19 15.81 -2.85
C THR A 235 1.79 14.57 -2.02
N GLY A 236 1.03 13.64 -2.62
CA GLY A 236 0.70 12.35 -1.99
C GLY A 236 1.93 11.51 -1.65
N VAL A 237 2.95 11.51 -2.51
CA VAL A 237 4.23 10.83 -2.27
C VAL A 237 4.95 11.44 -1.05
N ARG A 238 5.02 12.77 -0.96
CA ARG A 238 5.60 13.45 0.22
C ARG A 238 4.86 13.04 1.50
N LYS A 239 3.53 13.02 1.46
CA LYS A 239 2.70 12.62 2.59
C LYS A 239 2.95 11.16 2.99
N LEU A 240 3.03 10.22 2.04
CA LEU A 240 3.37 8.83 2.32
C LEU A 240 4.71 8.71 3.05
N LEU A 241 5.74 9.37 2.54
CA LEU A 241 7.08 9.35 3.13
C LEU A 241 7.09 9.86 4.58
N SER A 242 6.19 10.77 4.95
CA SER A 242 6.12 11.27 6.32
C SER A 242 5.77 10.20 7.36
N TYR A 243 5.17 9.07 6.95
CA TYR A 243 4.84 7.94 7.84
C TYR A 243 5.93 6.89 7.93
N LEU A 244 6.84 6.87 6.95
CA LEU A 244 7.89 5.85 6.91
C LEU A 244 9.00 6.19 7.91
N PRO A 245 9.62 5.20 8.59
CA PRO A 245 10.69 5.44 9.54
C PRO A 245 11.89 6.11 8.89
N LEU A 246 12.55 7.00 9.62
CA LEU A 246 13.84 7.61 9.24
C LEU A 246 14.97 6.65 9.60
N ASN A 247 15.60 6.03 8.61
CA ASN A 247 16.84 5.25 8.80
C ASN A 247 16.81 4.32 10.02
N GLY A 248 15.69 3.63 10.27
CA GLY A 248 15.52 2.75 11.42
C GLY A 248 15.25 3.45 12.76
N ARG A 249 14.98 4.75 12.79
CA ARG A 249 14.56 5.46 14.00
C ARG A 249 13.05 5.62 14.01
N THR A 250 12.39 4.93 14.93
CA THR A 250 10.98 5.19 15.28
C THR A 250 10.94 6.20 16.42
N THR A 251 10.02 7.16 16.36
CA THR A 251 9.72 8.01 17.52
C THR A 251 8.99 7.15 18.55
N GLU A 252 9.43 7.18 19.81
CA GLU A 252 8.70 6.54 20.89
C GLU A 252 7.43 7.34 21.18
N PRO A 253 6.27 6.65 21.36
CA PRO A 253 5.06 7.34 21.78
C PRO A 253 5.25 7.89 23.19
N LYS A 254 4.84 9.15 23.41
CA LYS A 254 4.87 9.71 24.75
C LYS A 254 3.68 9.17 25.56
N PRO A 255 3.90 8.60 26.74
CA PRO A 255 2.83 8.13 27.60
C PRO A 255 2.19 9.32 28.35
N GLU A 256 1.45 10.15 27.65
CA GLU A 256 0.61 11.17 28.27
C GLU A 256 -0.72 10.55 28.72
N LYS A 257 -1.27 11.10 29.82
CA LYS A 257 -2.62 10.70 30.25
C LYS A 257 -3.63 11.23 29.24
N GLU A 258 -3.97 10.37 28.29
CA GLU A 258 -4.91 10.71 27.22
C GLU A 258 -6.30 11.04 27.78
N ALA A 259 -6.92 12.06 27.23
CA ALA A 259 -8.30 12.40 27.55
C ALA A 259 -9.24 11.32 26.98
N SER A 260 -10.30 11.02 27.73
CA SER A 260 -11.40 10.17 27.26
C SER A 260 -11.95 10.67 25.92
N ARG A 261 -12.35 9.71 25.05
CA ARG A 261 -12.96 9.97 23.74
C ARG A 261 -14.43 9.54 23.70
N PRO A 262 -15.35 10.26 24.34
CA PRO A 262 -16.74 9.84 24.50
C PRO A 262 -17.49 9.62 23.19
N LEU A 263 -17.04 10.21 22.08
CA LEU A 263 -17.62 10.01 20.75
C LEU A 263 -17.55 8.54 20.32
N LEU A 264 -16.51 7.80 20.71
CA LEU A 264 -16.36 6.39 20.39
C LEU A 264 -17.52 5.54 20.90
N ASN A 265 -18.16 5.91 22.02
CA ASN A 265 -19.32 5.21 22.59
C ASN A 265 -20.54 5.23 21.66
N ARG A 266 -20.57 6.12 20.66
CA ARG A 266 -21.73 6.34 19.78
C ARG A 266 -21.46 6.02 18.30
N LEU A 267 -20.22 5.82 17.91
CA LEU A 267 -19.84 5.62 16.50
C LEU A 267 -20.23 4.24 15.96
N VAL A 268 -20.23 3.22 16.83
CA VAL A 268 -20.57 1.85 16.44
C VAL A 268 -21.97 1.51 16.96
N PRO A 269 -22.93 1.19 16.07
CA PRO A 269 -24.28 0.81 16.48
C PRO A 269 -24.27 -0.47 17.33
N ALA A 270 -25.05 -0.49 18.40
CA ALA A 270 -25.27 -1.69 19.21
C ALA A 270 -25.98 -2.80 18.43
N ASP A 271 -26.84 -2.44 17.50
CA ASP A 271 -27.46 -3.37 16.56
C ASP A 271 -26.43 -3.84 15.53
N THR A 272 -26.07 -5.12 15.58
CA THR A 272 -25.03 -5.72 14.75
C THR A 272 -25.39 -5.83 13.27
N THR A 273 -26.66 -5.62 12.91
CA THR A 273 -27.12 -5.59 11.51
C THR A 273 -26.92 -4.23 10.85
N LYS A 274 -26.79 -3.16 11.64
CA LYS A 274 -26.61 -1.80 11.12
C LYS A 274 -25.19 -1.54 10.63
N PRO A 275 -25.02 -1.09 9.38
CA PRO A 275 -23.71 -0.71 8.88
C PRO A 275 -23.26 0.63 9.46
N TYR A 276 -21.95 0.84 9.53
CA TYR A 276 -21.31 2.12 9.86
C TYR A 276 -19.97 2.22 9.13
N ASP A 277 -19.39 3.42 9.11
CA ASP A 277 -18.08 3.65 8.47
C ASP A 277 -16.98 3.62 9.53
N VAL A 278 -16.14 2.58 9.49
CA VAL A 278 -15.02 2.38 10.43
C VAL A 278 -13.99 3.51 10.38
N ARG A 279 -13.91 4.25 9.26
CA ARG A 279 -13.02 5.42 9.15
C ARG A 279 -13.30 6.49 10.21
N LYS A 280 -14.55 6.58 10.69
CA LYS A 280 -14.90 7.49 11.81
C LYS A 280 -14.27 7.03 13.12
N VAL A 281 -14.28 5.72 13.37
CA VAL A 281 -13.62 5.13 14.54
C VAL A 281 -12.11 5.34 14.45
N ILE A 282 -11.51 5.05 13.30
CA ILE A 282 -10.08 5.24 13.07
C ILE A 282 -9.64 6.69 13.33
N ARG A 283 -10.39 7.68 12.81
CA ARG A 283 -10.08 9.10 13.01
C ARG A 283 -10.20 9.56 14.45
N GLU A 284 -11.07 8.94 15.23
CA GLU A 284 -11.22 9.24 16.66
C GLU A 284 -10.14 8.56 17.50
N LEU A 285 -9.66 7.39 17.08
CA LEU A 285 -8.50 6.72 17.72
C LEU A 285 -7.18 7.41 17.40
N ALA A 286 -6.99 7.85 16.15
CA ALA A 286 -5.75 8.42 15.65
C ALA A 286 -5.54 9.88 16.09
N ASP A 287 -4.33 10.39 15.91
CA ASP A 287 -4.03 11.82 16.06
C ASP A 287 -4.80 12.61 14.99
N PRO A 288 -5.23 13.85 15.29
CA PRO A 288 -6.02 14.65 14.38
C PRO A 288 -5.38 14.73 12.98
N GLN A 289 -6.18 14.49 11.94
CA GLN A 289 -5.80 14.58 10.51
C GLN A 289 -4.64 13.65 10.09
N SER A 290 -4.22 12.73 10.95
CA SER A 290 -3.10 11.84 10.65
C SER A 290 -3.48 10.58 9.86
N PHE A 291 -4.76 10.24 9.72
CA PHE A 291 -5.14 9.04 8.97
C PHE A 291 -4.95 9.23 7.46
N PHE A 292 -4.14 8.35 6.87
CA PHE A 292 -3.81 8.31 5.44
C PHE A 292 -4.18 6.93 4.87
N GLU A 293 -5.38 6.85 4.28
CA GLU A 293 -5.92 5.61 3.72
C GLU A 293 -5.20 5.21 2.43
N ILE A 294 -4.92 3.92 2.27
CA ILE A 294 -4.30 3.32 1.09
C ILE A 294 -5.35 2.50 0.34
N GLN A 295 -5.40 2.58 -0.99
CA GLN A 295 -6.36 1.88 -1.84
C GLN A 295 -7.82 2.08 -1.41
N PRO A 296 -8.32 3.32 -1.25
CA PRO A 296 -9.67 3.58 -0.74
C PRO A 296 -10.78 3.07 -1.66
N PHE A 297 -10.48 2.82 -2.93
CA PHE A 297 -11.45 2.40 -3.95
C PHE A 297 -11.44 0.89 -4.22
N PHE A 298 -10.34 0.19 -3.89
CA PHE A 298 -10.20 -1.26 -4.06
C PHE A 298 -10.57 -2.00 -2.77
N ALA A 299 -11.24 -3.14 -2.89
CA ALA A 299 -11.63 -4.00 -1.76
C ALA A 299 -12.18 -3.17 -0.56
N LYS A 300 -13.27 -2.43 -0.79
CA LYS A 300 -13.81 -1.43 0.15
C LYS A 300 -14.30 -2.03 1.47
N ASN A 301 -14.45 -3.33 1.56
CA ASN A 301 -14.84 -4.10 2.76
C ASN A 301 -13.70 -4.23 3.78
N ILE A 302 -12.49 -3.81 3.44
CA ILE A 302 -11.36 -3.65 4.34
C ILE A 302 -10.68 -2.29 4.13
N VAL A 303 -10.31 -1.63 5.21
CA VAL A 303 -9.57 -0.36 5.22
C VAL A 303 -8.15 -0.63 5.67
N ILE A 304 -7.19 -0.17 4.90
CA ILE A 304 -5.77 -0.14 5.28
C ILE A 304 -5.24 1.29 5.18
N GLY A 305 -4.25 1.62 5.97
CA GLY A 305 -3.62 2.95 5.90
C GLY A 305 -2.67 3.22 7.05
N PHE A 306 -1.99 4.33 6.97
CA PHE A 306 -1.15 4.84 8.05
C PHE A 306 -1.91 5.86 8.89
N ALA A 307 -1.56 5.91 10.17
CA ALA A 307 -1.99 6.96 11.07
C ALA A 307 -0.87 7.26 12.08
N ARG A 308 -1.06 8.32 12.87
CA ARG A 308 -0.25 8.54 14.06
C ARG A 308 -1.09 8.28 15.30
N LEU A 309 -0.46 7.69 16.28
CA LEU A 309 -1.06 7.41 17.58
C LEU A 309 -0.06 7.82 18.66
N GLY A 310 -0.29 8.97 19.32
CA GLY A 310 0.69 9.59 20.19
C GLY A 310 2.00 9.92 19.45
N GLU A 311 1.87 10.58 18.28
CA GLU A 311 2.96 10.95 17.34
C GLU A 311 3.66 9.78 16.63
N LYS A 312 3.51 8.53 17.10
CA LYS A 312 4.10 7.35 16.47
C LYS A 312 3.30 6.91 15.23
N ALA A 313 3.99 6.72 14.11
CA ALA A 313 3.38 6.14 12.93
C ALA A 313 3.03 4.66 13.15
N ILE A 314 1.81 4.28 12.79
CA ILE A 314 1.30 2.91 12.84
C ILE A 314 0.59 2.55 11.53
N GLY A 315 0.61 1.27 11.17
CA GLY A 315 -0.25 0.70 10.14
C GLY A 315 -1.58 0.27 10.75
N ILE A 316 -2.67 0.58 10.06
CA ILE A 316 -4.03 0.20 10.45
C ILE A 316 -4.60 -0.77 9.43
N VAL A 317 -5.18 -1.87 9.91
CA VAL A 317 -5.98 -2.81 9.13
C VAL A 317 -7.34 -2.92 9.83
N ALA A 318 -8.42 -2.55 9.15
CA ALA A 318 -9.74 -2.48 9.77
C ALA A 318 -10.84 -3.08 8.89
N SER A 319 -11.72 -3.88 9.46
CA SER A 319 -12.94 -4.32 8.78
C SER A 319 -13.84 -3.12 8.50
N GLN A 320 -14.47 -3.07 7.30
CA GLN A 320 -15.39 -1.99 6.93
C GLN A 320 -16.84 -2.50 6.77
N PRO A 321 -17.63 -2.47 7.83
CA PRO A 321 -19.00 -3.01 7.81
C PRO A 321 -19.96 -2.34 6.84
N LYS A 322 -19.63 -1.15 6.36
CA LYS A 322 -20.40 -0.44 5.33
C LYS A 322 -20.43 -1.17 3.98
N HIS A 323 -19.43 -2.03 3.73
CA HIS A 323 -19.30 -2.81 2.51
C HIS A 323 -19.23 -4.30 2.84
N LEU A 324 -20.11 -5.11 2.25
CA LEU A 324 -20.19 -6.56 2.47
C LEU A 324 -20.20 -6.96 3.97
N ALA A 325 -20.78 -6.11 4.83
CA ALA A 325 -20.80 -6.25 6.29
C ALA A 325 -19.39 -6.43 6.93
N GLY A 326 -18.30 -6.08 6.23
CA GLY A 326 -16.93 -6.28 6.67
C GLY A 326 -16.40 -7.70 6.42
N SER A 327 -17.11 -8.55 5.66
CA SER A 327 -16.64 -9.90 5.33
C SER A 327 -15.36 -9.86 4.51
N LEU A 328 -14.45 -10.82 4.74
CA LEU A 328 -13.20 -10.93 3.99
C LEU A 328 -13.44 -11.57 2.62
N THR A 329 -13.03 -10.88 1.56
CA THR A 329 -12.99 -11.38 0.18
C THR A 329 -11.57 -11.71 -0.22
N ILE A 330 -11.39 -12.32 -1.39
CA ILE A 330 -10.08 -12.54 -2.03
C ILE A 330 -9.27 -11.24 -2.04
N ASP A 331 -9.84 -10.18 -2.62
CA ASP A 331 -9.16 -8.89 -2.76
C ASP A 331 -8.87 -8.22 -1.40
N ALA A 332 -9.76 -8.38 -0.42
CA ALA A 332 -9.53 -7.87 0.93
C ALA A 332 -8.36 -8.58 1.63
N ALA A 333 -8.26 -9.89 1.46
CA ALA A 333 -7.17 -10.68 2.01
C ALA A 333 -5.82 -10.30 1.37
N ASP A 334 -5.76 -10.15 0.05
CA ASP A 334 -4.55 -9.75 -0.67
C ASP A 334 -4.12 -8.32 -0.33
N LYS A 335 -5.07 -7.37 -0.32
CA LYS A 335 -4.84 -5.98 0.07
C LYS A 335 -4.24 -5.86 1.47
N ALA A 336 -4.85 -6.54 2.45
CA ALA A 336 -4.37 -6.51 3.83
C ALA A 336 -3.02 -7.23 3.99
N ALA A 337 -2.86 -8.43 3.40
CA ALA A 337 -1.62 -9.20 3.51
C ALA A 337 -0.40 -8.44 2.97
N ARG A 338 -0.52 -7.79 1.80
CA ARG A 338 0.55 -6.96 1.24
C ARG A 338 0.91 -5.79 2.15
N PHE A 339 -0.08 -5.11 2.70
CA PHE A 339 0.14 -3.96 3.60
C PHE A 339 0.80 -4.38 4.92
N ILE A 340 0.37 -5.50 5.51
CA ILE A 340 0.96 -6.06 6.73
C ILE A 340 2.44 -6.38 6.50
N ARG A 341 2.77 -7.05 5.39
CA ARG A 341 4.16 -7.37 5.04
C ARG A 341 5.01 -6.12 4.82
N PHE A 342 4.45 -5.08 4.23
CA PHE A 342 5.12 -3.79 4.12
C PHE A 342 5.42 -3.19 5.49
N CYS A 343 4.42 -3.15 6.38
CA CYS A 343 4.60 -2.62 7.73
C CYS A 343 5.68 -3.39 8.51
N ASP A 344 5.68 -4.72 8.41
CA ASP A 344 6.68 -5.56 9.06
C ASP A 344 8.10 -5.34 8.50
N ALA A 345 8.24 -5.24 7.17
CA ALA A 345 9.52 -5.01 6.51
C ALA A 345 10.17 -3.66 6.88
N PHE A 346 9.37 -2.68 7.30
CA PHE A 346 9.83 -1.33 7.64
C PHE A 346 9.56 -0.93 9.09
N ASP A 347 9.47 -1.90 10.01
CA ASP A 347 9.34 -1.68 11.46
C ASP A 347 8.16 -0.78 11.86
N ILE A 348 7.04 -0.85 11.13
CA ILE A 348 5.83 -0.07 11.42
C ILE A 348 4.86 -0.94 12.24
N PRO A 349 4.54 -0.56 13.49
CA PRO A 349 3.60 -1.30 14.33
C PRO A 349 2.20 -1.38 13.71
N LEU A 350 1.47 -2.45 13.98
CA LEU A 350 0.17 -2.76 13.40
C LEU A 350 -0.96 -2.67 14.42
N LEU A 351 -2.00 -1.90 14.11
CA LEU A 351 -3.30 -1.89 14.78
C LEU A 351 -4.34 -2.57 13.90
N THR A 352 -4.94 -3.64 14.39
CA THR A 352 -6.10 -4.28 13.76
C THR A 352 -7.37 -3.81 14.47
N VAL A 353 -8.36 -3.30 13.71
CA VAL A 353 -9.69 -2.95 14.23
C VAL A 353 -10.70 -3.93 13.63
N GLU A 354 -11.24 -4.77 14.47
CA GLU A 354 -12.00 -5.94 14.02
C GLU A 354 -13.51 -5.79 14.23
N ASP A 355 -14.24 -5.96 13.11
CA ASP A 355 -15.68 -6.18 13.06
C ASP A 355 -15.98 -7.06 11.83
N VAL A 356 -15.73 -8.36 11.94
CA VAL A 356 -15.75 -9.31 10.82
C VAL A 356 -16.72 -10.47 11.08
N PRO A 357 -17.72 -10.66 10.19
CA PRO A 357 -18.67 -11.78 10.34
C PRO A 357 -18.14 -13.11 9.78
N GLY A 358 -17.05 -13.10 9.01
CA GLY A 358 -16.49 -14.28 8.35
C GLY A 358 -15.79 -13.94 7.05
N PHE A 359 -15.28 -14.96 6.38
CA PHE A 359 -14.96 -14.89 4.96
C PHE A 359 -16.26 -14.86 4.15
N LEU A 360 -16.28 -14.12 3.03
CA LEU A 360 -17.47 -14.02 2.19
C LEU A 360 -17.80 -15.38 1.54
N PRO A 361 -18.96 -15.99 1.84
CA PRO A 361 -19.34 -17.24 1.21
C PRO A 361 -19.78 -17.02 -0.25
N GLY A 362 -19.64 -18.03 -1.07
CA GLY A 362 -20.17 -18.03 -2.43
C GLY A 362 -19.30 -18.78 -3.42
N ILE A 363 -19.93 -19.36 -4.44
CA ILE A 363 -19.28 -20.17 -5.46
C ILE A 363 -18.12 -19.41 -6.13
N GLN A 364 -18.33 -18.14 -6.46
CA GLN A 364 -17.29 -17.33 -7.09
C GLN A 364 -16.05 -17.13 -6.18
N GLN A 365 -16.25 -16.93 -4.88
CA GLN A 365 -15.13 -16.82 -3.94
C GLN A 365 -14.39 -18.16 -3.82
N GLU A 366 -15.11 -19.27 -3.67
CA GLU A 366 -14.51 -20.60 -3.58
C GLU A 366 -13.73 -20.96 -4.87
N HIS A 367 -14.34 -20.82 -6.04
CA HIS A 367 -13.71 -21.16 -7.32
C HIS A 367 -12.52 -20.25 -7.65
N ASN A 368 -12.52 -18.99 -7.22
CA ASN A 368 -11.40 -18.08 -7.42
C ASN A 368 -10.33 -18.19 -6.31
N GLY A 369 -10.47 -19.12 -5.37
CA GLY A 369 -9.42 -19.50 -4.43
C GLY A 369 -9.40 -18.71 -3.13
N ILE A 370 -10.55 -18.38 -2.53
CA ILE A 370 -10.64 -17.69 -1.23
C ILE A 370 -9.78 -18.36 -0.14
N ILE A 371 -9.65 -19.71 -0.16
CA ILE A 371 -8.82 -20.45 0.79
C ILE A 371 -7.35 -20.05 0.65
N ARG A 372 -6.83 -20.04 -0.58
CA ARG A 372 -5.44 -19.66 -0.85
C ARG A 372 -5.17 -18.19 -0.54
N HIS A 373 -6.07 -17.29 -0.93
CA HIS A 373 -5.94 -15.86 -0.67
C HIS A 373 -6.14 -15.51 0.82
N GLY A 374 -7.09 -16.15 1.50
CA GLY A 374 -7.25 -16.02 2.95
C GLY A 374 -6.02 -16.51 3.73
N ALA A 375 -5.35 -17.56 3.24
CA ALA A 375 -4.12 -18.06 3.82
C ALA A 375 -2.96 -17.05 3.73
N LYS A 376 -2.94 -16.16 2.73
CA LYS A 376 -1.95 -15.06 2.67
C LYS A 376 -2.09 -14.09 3.85
N LEU A 377 -3.31 -13.78 4.27
CA LEU A 377 -3.57 -12.91 5.41
C LEU A 377 -3.09 -13.54 6.71
N LEU A 378 -3.41 -14.82 6.93
CA LEU A 378 -2.89 -15.60 8.06
C LEU A 378 -1.36 -15.62 8.07
N PHE A 379 -0.76 -15.90 6.92
CA PHE A 379 0.69 -15.94 6.78
C PHE A 379 1.34 -14.58 7.12
N ALA A 380 0.80 -13.49 6.58
CA ALA A 380 1.32 -12.14 6.79
C ALA A 380 1.32 -11.75 8.27
N TYR A 381 0.21 -11.95 8.99
CA TYR A 381 0.15 -11.68 10.43
C TYR A 381 1.04 -12.61 11.26
N ALA A 382 1.00 -13.92 10.95
CA ALA A 382 1.82 -14.88 11.67
C ALA A 382 3.32 -14.68 11.42
N GLU A 383 3.73 -14.17 10.27
CA GLU A 383 5.14 -13.88 9.96
C GLU A 383 5.61 -12.53 10.51
N ALA A 384 4.73 -11.56 10.70
CA ALA A 384 5.08 -10.22 11.17
C ALA A 384 5.62 -10.24 12.62
N THR A 385 6.75 -9.54 12.81
CA THR A 385 7.48 -9.44 14.10
C THR A 385 7.29 -8.10 14.80
N VAL A 386 6.80 -7.08 14.08
CA VAL A 386 6.49 -5.77 14.67
C VAL A 386 5.43 -5.85 15.77
N PRO A 387 5.34 -4.85 16.66
CA PRO A 387 4.23 -4.76 17.61
C PRO A 387 2.87 -4.88 16.92
N LYS A 388 2.03 -5.81 17.38
CA LYS A 388 0.71 -6.11 16.82
C LYS A 388 -0.36 -6.03 17.90
N VAL A 389 -1.27 -5.06 17.79
CA VAL A 389 -2.39 -4.89 18.73
C VAL A 389 -3.70 -5.04 17.99
N THR A 390 -4.64 -5.77 18.58
CA THR A 390 -5.99 -5.95 18.02
C THR A 390 -7.03 -5.33 18.95
N LEU A 391 -7.98 -4.59 18.36
CA LEU A 391 -9.14 -4.02 19.01
C LEU A 391 -10.41 -4.60 18.37
N ILE A 392 -11.10 -5.48 19.09
CA ILE A 392 -12.38 -6.06 18.66
C ILE A 392 -13.51 -5.14 19.09
N ILE A 393 -14.15 -4.49 18.11
CA ILE A 393 -15.15 -3.44 18.40
C ILE A 393 -16.59 -3.93 18.28
N ARG A 394 -16.84 -5.08 17.59
CA ARG A 394 -18.17 -5.68 17.47
C ARG A 394 -18.09 -7.18 17.16
N LYS A 395 -18.17 -7.61 15.88
CA LYS A 395 -18.17 -9.03 15.48
C LYS A 395 -16.76 -9.55 15.24
N ALA A 396 -16.53 -10.78 15.67
CA ALA A 396 -15.29 -11.53 15.43
C ALA A 396 -15.63 -13.02 15.32
N TYR A 397 -15.98 -13.48 14.09
CA TYR A 397 -16.50 -14.83 13.93
C TYR A 397 -15.60 -15.72 13.09
N GLY A 398 -15.51 -16.99 13.55
CA GLY A 398 -14.92 -18.10 12.80
C GLY A 398 -13.47 -17.92 12.42
N GLY A 399 -13.10 -18.47 11.26
CA GLY A 399 -11.73 -18.34 10.74
C GLY A 399 -11.30 -16.90 10.44
N ALA A 400 -12.24 -16.00 10.17
CA ALA A 400 -11.91 -14.60 9.91
C ALA A 400 -11.46 -13.88 11.19
N TYR A 401 -12.06 -14.17 12.37
CA TYR A 401 -11.53 -13.74 13.66
C TYR A 401 -10.06 -14.14 13.83
N VAL A 402 -9.74 -15.41 13.53
CA VAL A 402 -8.34 -15.86 13.63
C VAL A 402 -7.45 -15.10 12.65
N ALA A 403 -7.89 -14.92 11.40
CA ALA A 403 -7.13 -14.30 10.34
C ALA A 403 -6.89 -12.79 10.55
N MET A 404 -7.75 -12.11 11.32
CA MET A 404 -7.64 -10.69 11.65
C MET A 404 -6.78 -10.44 12.91
N ASN A 405 -5.64 -11.12 13.01
CA ASN A 405 -4.65 -10.93 14.06
C ASN A 405 -5.14 -11.31 15.45
N SER A 406 -5.67 -12.54 15.61
CA SER A 406 -6.01 -13.07 16.93
C SER A 406 -4.76 -13.33 17.78
N LYS A 407 -4.96 -13.50 19.09
CA LYS A 407 -3.89 -13.90 20.04
C LYS A 407 -3.16 -15.17 19.57
N ALA A 408 -3.91 -16.13 19.02
CA ALA A 408 -3.38 -17.42 18.59
C ALA A 408 -2.41 -17.35 17.40
N ILE A 409 -2.50 -16.30 16.55
CA ILE A 409 -1.56 -16.11 15.43
C ILE A 409 -0.51 -15.04 15.71
N GLY A 410 -0.36 -14.60 16.96
CA GLY A 410 0.74 -13.77 17.41
C GLY A 410 0.42 -12.30 17.63
N ALA A 411 -0.85 -11.92 17.87
CA ALA A 411 -1.13 -10.60 18.43
C ALA A 411 -0.47 -10.46 19.81
N ASP A 412 0.23 -9.36 20.05
CA ASP A 412 0.86 -9.10 21.35
C ASP A 412 -0.18 -8.77 22.41
N LEU A 413 -1.16 -7.92 22.05
CA LEU A 413 -2.31 -7.56 22.89
C LEU A 413 -3.60 -7.58 22.07
N VAL A 414 -4.65 -8.07 22.71
CA VAL A 414 -6.02 -8.09 22.17
C VAL A 414 -6.96 -7.44 23.17
N PHE A 415 -7.59 -6.34 22.76
CA PHE A 415 -8.64 -5.67 23.51
C PHE A 415 -10.00 -5.90 22.87
N ALA A 416 -11.05 -5.96 23.68
CA ALA A 416 -12.41 -6.04 23.17
C ALA A 416 -13.30 -4.97 23.83
N TRP A 417 -14.28 -4.46 23.08
CA TRP A 417 -15.33 -3.64 23.67
C TRP A 417 -16.37 -4.52 24.38
N PRO A 418 -17.11 -3.99 25.38
CA PRO A 418 -18.06 -4.78 26.16
C PRO A 418 -19.19 -5.43 25.35
N ASN A 419 -19.53 -4.85 24.18
CA ASN A 419 -20.53 -5.34 23.24
C ASN A 419 -19.97 -6.24 22.13
N ALA A 420 -18.68 -6.58 22.18
CA ALA A 420 -18.07 -7.47 21.20
C ALA A 420 -18.67 -8.88 21.22
N GLU A 421 -18.77 -9.48 20.05
CA GLU A 421 -19.25 -10.85 19.87
C GLU A 421 -18.14 -11.70 19.26
N ILE A 422 -17.58 -12.61 20.03
CA ILE A 422 -16.47 -13.48 19.63
C ILE A 422 -16.97 -14.92 19.66
N ALA A 423 -17.11 -15.57 18.50
CA ALA A 423 -17.70 -16.90 18.40
C ALA A 423 -17.19 -17.69 17.17
N VAL A 424 -17.44 -19.00 17.20
CA VAL A 424 -17.13 -19.87 16.05
C VAL A 424 -17.96 -19.49 14.81
N MET A 425 -19.17 -19.01 14.98
CA MET A 425 -20.05 -18.49 13.93
C MET A 425 -21.07 -17.53 14.53
N GLY A 426 -21.75 -16.76 13.68
CA GLY A 426 -22.80 -15.86 14.11
C GLY A 426 -23.88 -16.57 14.94
N PRO A 427 -24.37 -15.96 16.05
CA PRO A 427 -25.28 -16.61 16.99
C PRO A 427 -26.56 -17.20 16.36
N GLU A 428 -27.12 -16.57 15.33
CA GLU A 428 -28.30 -17.09 14.61
C GLU A 428 -28.03 -18.39 13.88
N GLY A 429 -26.86 -18.51 13.24
CA GLY A 429 -26.42 -19.71 12.55
C GLY A 429 -26.16 -20.84 13.54
N ALA A 430 -25.44 -20.54 14.62
CA ALA A 430 -25.15 -21.50 15.68
C ALA A 430 -26.43 -22.06 16.32
N ALA A 431 -27.37 -21.18 16.66
CA ALA A 431 -28.67 -21.58 17.24
C ALA A 431 -29.47 -22.45 16.26
N SER A 432 -29.47 -22.13 14.98
CA SER A 432 -30.16 -22.91 13.96
C SER A 432 -29.60 -24.34 13.81
N ILE A 433 -28.31 -24.54 14.06
CA ILE A 433 -27.66 -25.86 13.97
C ILE A 433 -27.85 -26.63 15.29
N LEU A 434 -27.51 -26.00 16.41
CA LEU A 434 -27.49 -26.67 17.72
C LEU A 434 -28.88 -27.04 18.21
N TYR A 435 -29.88 -26.19 17.94
CA TYR A 435 -31.25 -26.36 18.44
C TYR A 435 -32.25 -26.69 17.31
N GLU A 436 -31.79 -27.23 16.21
CA GLU A 436 -32.62 -27.52 15.02
C GLU A 436 -33.87 -28.34 15.36
N LYS A 437 -33.73 -29.39 16.20
CA LYS A 437 -34.83 -30.26 16.59
C LYS A 437 -35.85 -29.53 17.46
N GLU A 438 -35.37 -28.73 18.43
CA GLU A 438 -36.24 -27.96 19.32
C GLU A 438 -36.99 -26.87 18.55
N ILE A 439 -36.34 -26.19 17.63
CA ILE A 439 -36.92 -25.15 16.78
C ILE A 439 -38.03 -25.75 15.90
N LYS A 440 -37.74 -26.90 15.24
CA LYS A 440 -38.72 -27.57 14.38
C LYS A 440 -39.93 -28.16 15.12
N ALA A 441 -39.75 -28.58 16.37
CA ALA A 441 -40.79 -29.17 17.20
C ALA A 441 -41.64 -28.09 17.92
N SER A 442 -41.27 -26.83 17.89
CA SER A 442 -41.95 -25.75 18.59
C SER A 442 -43.22 -25.32 17.86
N ALA A 443 -44.24 -24.89 18.65
CA ALA A 443 -45.44 -24.28 18.12
C ALA A 443 -45.21 -22.93 17.42
N ASP A 444 -44.11 -22.22 17.79
CA ASP A 444 -43.62 -21.00 17.14
C ASP A 444 -42.10 -21.12 16.89
N PRO A 445 -41.73 -21.68 15.75
CA PRO A 445 -40.30 -21.86 15.41
C PRO A 445 -39.50 -20.58 15.37
N GLN A 446 -40.11 -19.46 14.95
CA GLN A 446 -39.39 -18.18 14.86
C GLN A 446 -39.10 -17.58 16.25
N LYS A 447 -40.06 -17.66 17.16
CA LYS A 447 -39.90 -17.22 18.54
C LYS A 447 -38.83 -18.06 19.24
N THR A 448 -38.95 -19.40 19.14
CA THR A 448 -37.98 -20.32 19.73
C THR A 448 -36.58 -20.09 19.17
N LYS A 449 -36.42 -19.87 17.87
CA LYS A 449 -35.13 -19.51 17.26
C LYS A 449 -34.55 -18.23 17.88
N ARG A 450 -35.35 -17.17 18.04
CA ARG A 450 -34.87 -15.91 18.66
C ARG A 450 -34.43 -16.13 20.10
N GLU A 451 -35.19 -16.88 20.90
CA GLU A 451 -34.85 -17.19 22.28
C GLU A 451 -33.53 -17.98 22.36
N LYS A 452 -33.40 -19.03 21.55
CA LYS A 452 -32.15 -19.83 21.48
C LYS A 452 -30.96 -19.05 20.96
N THR A 453 -31.15 -18.14 20.03
CA THR A 453 -30.12 -17.23 19.58
C THR A 453 -29.63 -16.31 20.71
N ALA A 454 -30.57 -15.75 21.48
CA ALA A 454 -30.24 -14.89 22.62
C ALA A 454 -29.52 -15.68 23.73
N GLU A 455 -29.97 -16.91 24.00
CA GLU A 455 -29.33 -17.83 24.96
C GLU A 455 -27.89 -18.14 24.55
N TYR A 456 -27.69 -18.59 23.29
CA TYR A 456 -26.36 -18.90 22.75
C TYR A 456 -25.43 -17.67 22.81
N LYS A 457 -25.92 -16.49 22.39
CA LYS A 457 -25.17 -15.26 22.45
C LYS A 457 -24.67 -14.95 23.85
N LYS A 458 -25.55 -15.05 24.83
CA LYS A 458 -25.22 -14.78 26.25
C LYS A 458 -24.18 -15.77 26.80
N GLN A 459 -24.28 -17.05 26.43
CA GLN A 459 -23.44 -18.12 26.98
C GLN A 459 -22.08 -18.25 26.25
N ASN A 460 -22.04 -18.03 24.91
CA ASN A 460 -20.93 -18.48 24.08
C ASN A 460 -20.29 -17.39 23.19
N ALA A 461 -20.92 -16.23 23.03
CA ALA A 461 -20.43 -15.23 22.08
C ALA A 461 -19.97 -13.91 22.73
N GLY A 462 -20.03 -13.79 24.05
CA GLY A 462 -19.61 -12.56 24.73
C GLY A 462 -18.09 -12.43 24.90
N PRO A 463 -17.56 -11.22 25.01
CA PRO A 463 -16.12 -10.98 25.16
C PRO A 463 -15.58 -11.53 26.49
N TYR A 464 -16.40 -11.62 27.52
CA TYR A 464 -16.02 -12.18 28.82
C TYR A 464 -15.66 -13.66 28.73
N LYS A 465 -16.35 -14.43 27.88
CA LYS A 465 -16.02 -15.84 27.65
C LYS A 465 -14.65 -15.97 26.96
N ALA A 466 -14.39 -15.15 25.98
CA ALA A 466 -13.09 -15.11 25.29
C ALA A 466 -11.96 -14.67 26.23
N ALA A 467 -12.20 -13.68 27.08
CA ALA A 467 -11.25 -13.22 28.09
C ALA A 467 -10.96 -14.33 29.14
N ALA A 468 -11.99 -15.04 29.61
CA ALA A 468 -11.82 -16.16 30.52
C ALA A 468 -10.97 -17.31 29.91
N CYS A 469 -10.92 -17.42 28.57
CA CYS A 469 -10.07 -18.39 27.87
C CYS A 469 -8.70 -17.82 27.47
N GLY A 470 -8.36 -16.59 27.88
CA GLY A 470 -7.08 -15.94 27.52
C GLY A 470 -6.96 -15.49 26.06
N MET A 471 -8.08 -15.41 25.32
CA MET A 471 -8.11 -14.95 23.92
C MET A 471 -8.15 -13.44 23.81
N VAL A 472 -8.57 -12.74 24.86
CA VAL A 472 -8.64 -11.29 25.01
C VAL A 472 -7.91 -10.91 26.29
N ASP A 473 -7.00 -9.94 26.22
CA ASP A 473 -6.20 -9.50 27.37
C ASP A 473 -6.98 -8.57 28.30
N ASP A 474 -7.87 -7.73 27.75
CA ASP A 474 -8.74 -6.88 28.56
C ASP A 474 -10.00 -6.46 27.80
N ILE A 475 -11.06 -6.17 28.56
CA ILE A 475 -12.30 -5.62 28.05
C ILE A 475 -12.36 -4.15 28.46
N ILE A 476 -12.28 -3.26 27.48
CA ILE A 476 -12.11 -1.83 27.68
C ILE A 476 -13.32 -1.02 27.18
N LEU A 477 -13.58 0.12 27.81
CA LEU A 477 -14.62 1.02 27.33
C LEU A 477 -14.20 1.64 25.99
N PRO A 478 -15.14 1.87 25.04
CA PRO A 478 -14.81 2.50 23.77
C PRO A 478 -14.03 3.81 23.93
N GLU A 479 -14.45 4.66 24.85
CA GLU A 479 -13.85 5.97 25.12
C GLU A 479 -12.42 5.92 25.68
N GLU A 480 -11.99 4.80 26.26
CA GLU A 480 -10.64 4.58 26.80
C GLU A 480 -9.68 4.02 25.75
N SER A 481 -10.22 3.57 24.60
CA SER A 481 -9.46 2.79 23.61
C SER A 481 -8.19 3.50 23.14
N ARG A 482 -8.25 4.82 22.85
CA ARG A 482 -7.07 5.56 22.38
C ARG A 482 -5.94 5.52 23.42
N GLY A 483 -6.24 5.84 24.68
CA GLY A 483 -5.23 5.84 25.76
C GLY A 483 -4.63 4.45 25.98
N ARG A 484 -5.47 3.40 25.96
CA ARG A 484 -5.02 1.99 26.10
C ARG A 484 -4.13 1.57 24.94
N LEU A 485 -4.44 1.96 23.72
CA LEU A 485 -3.64 1.66 22.54
C LEU A 485 -2.28 2.37 22.56
N ILE A 486 -2.22 3.65 22.95
CA ILE A 486 -0.95 4.39 23.12
C ILE A 486 -0.06 3.70 24.15
N GLN A 487 -0.61 3.33 25.31
CA GLN A 487 0.12 2.62 26.36
C GLN A 487 0.62 1.25 25.87
N ALA A 488 -0.21 0.51 25.11
CA ALA A 488 0.15 -0.77 24.52
C ALA A 488 1.35 -0.65 23.57
N PHE A 489 1.31 0.28 22.62
CA PHE A 489 2.41 0.50 21.68
C PHE A 489 3.66 1.08 22.35
N HIS A 490 3.52 1.85 23.42
CA HIS A 490 4.66 2.28 24.22
C HIS A 490 5.32 1.10 24.94
N MET A 491 4.55 0.25 25.59
CA MET A 491 5.06 -0.94 26.27
C MET A 491 5.76 -1.89 25.28
N LEU A 492 5.25 -2.01 24.06
CA LEU A 492 5.80 -2.85 23.00
C LEU A 492 6.92 -2.20 22.19
N ALA A 493 7.36 -0.98 22.53
CA ALA A 493 8.35 -0.23 21.73
C ALA A 493 9.68 -0.95 21.54
N HIS A 494 10.08 -1.77 22.52
CA HIS A 494 11.32 -2.54 22.49
C HIS A 494 11.08 -4.04 22.24
N LYS A 495 9.92 -4.40 21.68
CA LYS A 495 9.62 -5.80 21.36
C LYS A 495 10.71 -6.35 20.45
N THR A 496 11.25 -7.50 20.84
CA THR A 496 12.11 -8.34 20.00
C THR A 496 11.52 -9.74 19.92
N GLU A 497 11.54 -10.35 18.76
CA GLU A 497 10.99 -11.68 18.55
C GLU A 497 12.00 -12.52 17.76
N GLU A 498 12.57 -13.53 18.43
CA GLU A 498 13.44 -14.52 17.78
C GLU A 498 12.61 -15.55 17.03
N ARG A 499 12.98 -15.85 15.81
CA ARG A 499 12.33 -16.82 14.94
C ARG A 499 13.33 -17.80 14.35
N PRO A 500 12.88 -19.02 13.96
CA PRO A 500 13.74 -19.95 13.24
C PRO A 500 14.33 -19.29 11.99
N LYS A 501 15.65 -19.41 11.81
CA LYS A 501 16.35 -18.91 10.62
C LYS A 501 15.84 -19.64 9.38
N LYS A 502 15.48 -18.90 8.36
CA LYS A 502 15.02 -19.39 7.05
C LYS A 502 15.53 -18.49 5.93
N LYS A 503 15.60 -18.99 4.69
CA LYS A 503 15.92 -18.15 3.53
C LYS A 503 14.86 -17.06 3.32
N HIS A 504 13.61 -17.46 3.30
CA HIS A 504 12.41 -16.62 3.21
C HIS A 504 11.19 -17.47 3.60
N GLY A 505 10.05 -16.83 3.84
CA GLY A 505 8.78 -17.53 3.97
C GLY A 505 8.27 -18.03 2.60
N ASN A 506 7.60 -19.19 2.58
CA ASN A 506 6.90 -19.67 1.38
C ASN A 506 5.42 -19.29 1.50
N ILE A 507 5.11 -18.03 1.20
CA ILE A 507 3.74 -17.53 1.25
C ILE A 507 2.90 -18.18 0.15
N PRO A 508 1.66 -18.61 0.42
CA PRO A 508 0.74 -19.12 -0.60
C PRO A 508 0.38 -17.99 -1.59
N LEU A 509 0.87 -18.10 -2.84
CA LEU A 509 0.68 -17.09 -3.90
C LEU A 509 -0.58 -17.32 -4.71
#